data_3372fcb1fa73fe3f21d8b91f5541c3ea
#
_entry.id   3372fcb1fa73fe3f21d8b91f5541c3ea
#
_cell.length_a   1.000
_cell.length_b   1.000
_cell.length_c   1.000
_cell.angle_alpha   90.00
_cell.angle_beta   90.00
_cell.angle_gamma   90.00
#
_symmetry.space_group_name_H-M   'P 1'
#
loop_
_entity.id
_entity.type
_entity.pdbx_description
1 polymer ?
#
loop_
_entity_poly.entity_id
_entity_poly.type
_entity_poly.pdbx_seq_one_letter_code
_entity_poly.pdbx_strand_id
1 'polypeptide(L)'
;MESMSHEADMAGLPVILLVEDNPDDVLLARRAVKKAALPVAMQVVEDGDEAVAYLDGSGQFGDRGRSPLPALILLDLKLPKRSGLEVLRWVRSQPALDTTPVVVLTSSSEDEDIQKAYTLGANSYLQKPVAFNGLVQLLGMLDLYWLRNNLSVPPAPAPAPH
;
A
#
# COMPACT_ATOMS: atom_id res chain seq x y z
N MET A 1 18.01 -18.83 -6.76
CA MET A 1 17.91 -18.14 -8.06
C MET A 1 16.66 -17.31 -8.19
N GLU A 2 15.53 -17.82 -7.70
CA GLU A 2 14.28 -17.05 -7.70
C GLU A 2 14.38 -15.73 -6.95
N SER A 3 15.11 -15.68 -5.83
CA SER A 3 15.27 -14.45 -5.04
C SER A 3 16.03 -13.36 -5.80
N MET A 4 17.03 -13.73 -6.58
CA MET A 4 17.76 -12.77 -7.41
C MET A 4 16.93 -12.27 -8.57
N SER A 5 16.16 -13.16 -9.22
CA SER A 5 15.23 -12.77 -10.27
C SER A 5 14.15 -11.83 -9.74
N HIS A 6 13.66 -12.10 -8.52
CA HIS A 6 12.63 -11.28 -7.90
C HIS A 6 13.15 -9.86 -7.63
N GLU A 7 14.36 -9.71 -7.08
CA GLU A 7 14.93 -8.39 -6.84
C GLU A 7 15.17 -7.62 -8.14
N ALA A 8 15.64 -8.30 -9.19
CA ALA A 8 15.83 -7.69 -10.50
C ALA A 8 14.50 -7.29 -11.12
N ASP A 9 13.46 -8.15 -10.98
CA ASP A 9 12.12 -7.89 -11.53
C ASP A 9 11.42 -6.74 -10.82
N MET A 10 11.79 -6.44 -9.58
CA MET A 10 11.22 -5.31 -8.84
C MET A 10 11.82 -3.97 -9.24
N ALA A 11 13.00 -3.98 -9.87
CA ALA A 11 13.69 -2.75 -10.24
C ALA A 11 12.86 -1.93 -11.24
N GLY A 12 12.55 -0.70 -10.89
CA GLY A 12 11.79 0.20 -11.75
C GLY A 12 10.28 -0.01 -11.74
N LEU A 13 9.77 -1.04 -11.06
CA LEU A 13 8.32 -1.24 -10.93
C LEU A 13 7.74 -0.39 -9.81
N PRO A 14 6.51 0.13 -9.98
CA PRO A 14 5.86 0.81 -8.88
C PRO A 14 5.58 -0.16 -7.73
N VAL A 15 5.72 0.35 -6.50
CA VAL A 15 5.57 -0.46 -5.30
C VAL A 15 4.18 -0.23 -4.71
N ILE A 16 3.48 -1.31 -4.42
CA ILE A 16 2.26 -1.31 -3.61
C ILE A 16 2.64 -1.84 -2.24
N LEU A 17 2.35 -1.08 -1.19
CA LEU A 17 2.47 -1.56 0.17
C LEU A 17 1.11 -2.08 0.63
N LEU A 18 1.01 -3.37 0.86
CA LEU A 18 -0.19 -4.01 1.42
C LEU A 18 -0.02 -4.14 2.92
N VAL A 19 -0.90 -3.51 3.69
CA VAL A 19 -0.93 -3.58 5.15
C VAL A 19 -2.07 -4.51 5.55
N GLU A 20 -1.74 -5.76 5.88
CA GLU A 20 -2.71 -6.84 6.09
C GLU A 20 -2.14 -7.89 7.05
N ASP A 21 -2.87 -8.19 8.10
CA ASP A 21 -2.42 -9.17 9.11
C ASP A 21 -2.88 -10.61 8.83
N ASN A 22 -3.90 -10.80 7.99
CA ASN A 22 -4.43 -12.13 7.68
C ASN A 22 -3.59 -12.79 6.60
N PRO A 23 -2.88 -13.90 6.91
CA PRO A 23 -2.01 -14.55 5.93
C PRO A 23 -2.76 -15.10 4.72
N ASP A 24 -4.02 -15.50 4.87
CA ASP A 24 -4.82 -15.97 3.74
C ASP A 24 -5.12 -14.83 2.77
N ASP A 25 -5.46 -13.65 3.29
CA ASP A 25 -5.70 -12.47 2.46
C ASP A 25 -4.43 -12.00 1.75
N VAL A 26 -3.28 -12.08 2.43
CA VAL A 26 -1.98 -11.80 1.81
C VAL A 26 -1.70 -12.74 0.65
N LEU A 27 -1.91 -14.05 0.86
CA LEU A 27 -1.70 -15.05 -0.17
C LEU A 27 -2.60 -14.81 -1.38
N LEU A 28 -3.87 -14.52 -1.14
CA LEU A 28 -4.82 -14.23 -2.22
C LEU A 28 -4.43 -12.97 -2.99
N ALA A 29 -3.97 -11.94 -2.31
CA ALA A 29 -3.51 -10.71 -2.97
C ALA A 29 -2.28 -10.98 -3.86
N ARG A 30 -1.31 -11.76 -3.37
CA ARG A 30 -0.14 -12.13 -4.17
C ARG A 30 -0.52 -12.94 -5.40
N ARG A 31 -1.45 -13.89 -5.23
CA ARG A 31 -1.96 -14.69 -6.35
C ARG A 31 -2.71 -13.84 -7.36
N ALA A 32 -3.49 -12.88 -6.88
CA ALA A 32 -4.26 -11.98 -7.76
C ALA A 32 -3.34 -11.09 -8.60
N VAL A 33 -2.28 -10.55 -8.02
CA VAL A 33 -1.27 -9.77 -8.74
C VAL A 33 -0.63 -10.62 -9.84
N LYS A 34 -0.28 -11.85 -9.51
CA LYS A 34 0.32 -12.80 -10.47
C LYS A 34 -0.65 -13.18 -11.57
N LYS A 35 -1.91 -13.50 -11.21
CA LYS A 35 -2.95 -13.89 -12.16
C LYS A 35 -3.25 -12.79 -13.17
N ALA A 36 -3.30 -11.54 -12.69
CA ALA A 36 -3.54 -10.38 -13.55
C ALA A 36 -2.27 -9.91 -14.27
N ALA A 37 -1.11 -10.52 -14.00
CA ALA A 37 0.17 -10.14 -14.56
C ALA A 37 0.46 -8.64 -14.39
N LEU A 38 0.16 -8.10 -13.21
CA LEU A 38 0.35 -6.68 -12.94
C LEU A 38 1.84 -6.34 -12.82
N PRO A 39 2.31 -5.31 -13.51
CA PRO A 39 3.72 -4.89 -13.44
C PRO A 39 3.96 -4.03 -12.20
N VAL A 40 3.83 -4.63 -11.03
CA VAL A 40 3.99 -3.99 -9.72
C VAL A 40 4.83 -4.86 -8.83
N ALA A 41 5.52 -4.22 -7.88
CA ALA A 41 6.19 -4.91 -6.78
C ALA A 41 5.34 -4.74 -5.54
N MET A 42 4.83 -5.83 -4.97
CA MET A 42 3.99 -5.77 -3.77
C MET A 42 4.81 -6.14 -2.54
N GLN A 43 4.94 -5.18 -1.63
CA GLN A 43 5.52 -5.38 -0.31
C GLN A 43 4.38 -5.54 0.70
N VAL A 44 4.60 -6.38 1.71
CA VAL A 44 3.57 -6.67 2.71
C VAL A 44 4.10 -6.39 4.10
N VAL A 45 3.30 -5.74 4.92
CA VAL A 45 3.52 -5.59 6.36
C VAL A 45 2.26 -6.07 7.09
N GLU A 46 2.43 -6.59 8.29
CA GLU A 46 1.39 -7.40 8.94
C GLU A 46 0.68 -6.69 10.10
N ASP A 47 1.18 -5.55 10.53
CA ASP A 47 0.54 -4.78 11.60
C ASP A 47 0.80 -3.29 11.41
N GLY A 48 0.10 -2.48 12.22
CA GLY A 48 0.20 -1.02 12.09
C GLY A 48 1.55 -0.45 12.47
N ASP A 49 2.22 -1.04 13.46
CA ASP A 49 3.56 -0.59 13.85
C ASP A 49 4.58 -0.91 12.78
N GLU A 50 4.48 -2.09 12.15
CA GLU A 50 5.34 -2.47 11.04
C GLU A 50 5.11 -1.57 9.82
N ALA A 51 3.86 -1.19 9.57
CA ALA A 51 3.55 -0.25 8.49
C ALA A 51 4.24 1.09 8.69
N VAL A 52 4.16 1.65 9.91
CA VAL A 52 4.83 2.90 10.24
C VAL A 52 6.35 2.74 10.12
N ALA A 53 6.92 1.65 10.61
CA ALA A 53 8.36 1.39 10.51
C ALA A 53 8.82 1.29 9.05
N TYR A 54 8.05 0.62 8.21
CA TYR A 54 8.35 0.53 6.77
C TYR A 54 8.38 1.91 6.13
N LEU A 55 7.31 2.69 6.37
CA LEU A 55 7.16 4.00 5.75
C LEU A 55 8.15 5.03 6.30
N ASP A 56 8.52 4.90 7.56
CA ASP A 56 9.51 5.74 8.22
C ASP A 56 10.95 5.36 7.87
N GLY A 57 11.16 4.15 7.36
CA GLY A 57 12.50 3.63 7.07
C GLY A 57 13.27 3.24 8.32
N SER A 58 12.58 2.82 9.37
CA SER A 58 13.18 2.43 10.64
C SER A 58 13.65 0.97 10.63
N GLY A 59 14.70 0.67 11.39
CA GLY A 59 15.14 -0.70 11.62
C GLY A 59 15.43 -1.45 10.34
N GLN A 60 14.78 -2.60 10.18
CA GLN A 60 14.97 -3.47 9.01
C GLN A 60 14.54 -2.83 7.69
N PHE A 61 13.79 -1.73 7.72
CA PHE A 61 13.31 -1.04 6.53
C PHE A 61 14.16 0.18 6.14
N GLY A 62 15.36 0.29 6.72
CA GLY A 62 16.24 1.43 6.44
C GLY A 62 16.83 1.44 5.03
N ASP A 63 16.96 0.27 4.41
CA ASP A 63 17.47 0.17 3.04
C ASP A 63 16.34 0.35 2.04
N ARG A 64 16.26 1.55 1.44
CA ARG A 64 15.21 1.87 0.46
C ARG A 64 15.35 1.12 -0.86
N GLY A 65 16.47 0.48 -1.11
CA GLY A 65 16.61 -0.43 -2.25
C GLY A 65 15.79 -1.70 -2.05
N ARG A 66 15.69 -2.18 -0.80
CA ARG A 66 14.90 -3.36 -0.44
C ARG A 66 13.49 -3.00 0.01
N SER A 67 13.32 -1.84 0.60
CA SER A 67 12.04 -1.36 1.15
C SER A 67 11.74 0.01 0.56
N PRO A 68 11.42 0.09 -0.75
CA PRO A 68 11.17 1.37 -1.40
C PRO A 68 9.88 2.00 -0.89
N LEU A 69 9.80 3.32 -0.96
CA LEU A 69 8.55 4.02 -0.67
C LEU A 69 7.49 3.61 -1.68
N PRO A 70 6.27 3.34 -1.22
CA PRO A 70 5.20 2.90 -2.11
C PRO A 70 4.61 4.03 -2.94
N ALA A 71 4.15 3.67 -4.13
CA ALA A 71 3.32 4.55 -4.97
C ALA A 71 1.84 4.45 -4.59
N LEU A 72 1.46 3.39 -3.88
CA LEU A 72 0.09 3.15 -3.44
C LEU A 72 0.13 2.32 -2.16
N ILE A 73 -0.66 2.71 -1.17
CA ILE A 73 -0.84 1.96 0.08
C ILE A 73 -2.23 1.35 0.08
N LEU A 74 -2.32 0.02 0.22
CA LEU A 74 -3.55 -0.71 0.45
C LEU A 74 -3.61 -1.05 1.93
N LEU A 75 -4.62 -0.54 2.62
CA LEU A 75 -4.65 -0.51 4.08
C LEU A 75 -5.91 -1.17 4.62
N ASP A 76 -5.76 -2.24 5.40
CA ASP A 76 -6.86 -2.76 6.20
C ASP A 76 -7.04 -1.89 7.45
N LEU A 77 -8.29 -1.75 7.90
CA LEU A 77 -8.59 -0.98 9.10
C LEU A 77 -8.36 -1.77 10.38
N LYS A 78 -8.62 -3.08 10.37
CA LYS A 78 -8.54 -3.92 11.55
C LYS A 78 -7.17 -4.59 11.63
N LEU A 79 -6.23 -3.90 12.21
CA LEU A 79 -4.85 -4.37 12.36
C LEU A 79 -4.50 -4.53 13.83
N PRO A 80 -3.61 -5.49 14.17
CA PRO A 80 -3.02 -5.54 15.52
C PRO A 80 -2.13 -4.34 15.77
N LYS A 81 -1.90 -4.06 17.04
CA LYS A 81 -1.05 -2.98 17.54
C LYS A 81 -1.63 -1.62 17.17
N ARG A 82 -1.14 -0.98 16.13
CA ARG A 82 -1.70 0.29 15.65
C ARG A 82 -2.79 0.00 14.62
N SER A 83 -3.99 0.58 14.79
CA SER A 83 -5.10 0.36 13.86
C SER A 83 -4.83 0.99 12.50
N GLY A 84 -5.59 0.57 11.48
CA GLY A 84 -5.49 1.17 10.15
C GLY A 84 -5.79 2.67 10.15
N LEU A 85 -6.77 3.11 10.92
CA LEU A 85 -7.08 4.54 11.03
C LEU A 85 -5.92 5.32 11.66
N GLU A 86 -5.25 4.76 12.65
CA GLU A 86 -4.06 5.37 13.24
C GLU A 86 -2.90 5.45 12.25
N VAL A 87 -2.70 4.40 11.45
CA VAL A 87 -1.69 4.42 10.39
C VAL A 87 -2.00 5.52 9.38
N LEU A 88 -3.25 5.63 8.95
CA LEU A 88 -3.68 6.67 8.00
C LEU A 88 -3.43 8.07 8.54
N ARG A 89 -3.79 8.30 9.81
CA ARG A 89 -3.54 9.59 10.47
C ARG A 89 -2.04 9.91 10.46
N TRP A 90 -1.22 8.93 10.81
CA TRP A 90 0.22 9.12 10.84
C TRP A 90 0.77 9.44 9.43
N VAL A 91 0.34 8.70 8.41
CA VAL A 91 0.78 8.93 7.02
C VAL A 91 0.49 10.37 6.59
N ARG A 92 -0.71 10.86 6.89
CA ARG A 92 -1.11 12.22 6.50
C ARG A 92 -0.38 13.31 7.27
N SER A 93 0.24 12.96 8.40
CA SER A 93 1.05 13.90 9.18
C SER A 93 2.51 13.97 8.70
N GLN A 94 2.94 13.06 7.83
CA GLN A 94 4.31 13.00 7.34
C GLN A 94 4.44 13.75 6.01
N PRO A 95 5.28 14.81 5.92
CA PRO A 95 5.39 15.60 4.67
C PRO A 95 5.77 14.77 3.45
N ALA A 96 6.60 13.73 3.64
CA ALA A 96 7.04 12.87 2.54
C ALA A 96 5.94 11.92 2.04
N LEU A 97 4.85 11.76 2.79
CA LEU A 97 3.82 10.75 2.54
C LEU A 97 2.41 11.36 2.41
N ASP A 98 2.26 12.65 2.67
CA ASP A 98 0.94 13.29 2.80
C ASP A 98 0.14 13.26 1.48
N THR A 99 0.79 13.09 0.35
CA THR A 99 0.14 12.97 -0.95
C THR A 99 0.14 11.54 -1.52
N THR A 100 0.72 10.58 -0.80
CA THR A 100 0.71 9.19 -1.25
C THR A 100 -0.72 8.65 -1.24
N PRO A 101 -1.21 8.06 -2.35
CA PRO A 101 -2.55 7.47 -2.36
C PRO A 101 -2.68 6.36 -1.33
N VAL A 102 -3.73 6.44 -0.51
CA VAL A 102 -4.10 5.39 0.44
C VAL A 102 -5.50 4.92 0.10
N VAL A 103 -5.63 3.66 -0.26
CA VAL A 103 -6.90 3.00 -0.51
C VAL A 103 -7.15 2.03 0.63
N VAL A 104 -8.24 2.23 1.34
CA VAL A 104 -8.66 1.29 2.38
C VAL A 104 -9.28 0.07 1.71
N LEU A 105 -8.80 -1.11 2.05
CA LEU A 105 -9.30 -2.37 1.55
C LEU A 105 -9.60 -3.27 2.76
N THR A 106 -10.87 -3.36 3.12
CA THR A 106 -11.29 -3.97 4.38
C THR A 106 -12.59 -4.75 4.20
N SER A 107 -12.88 -5.67 5.14
CA SER A 107 -14.16 -6.36 5.16
C SER A 107 -15.29 -5.52 5.74
N SER A 108 -14.97 -4.41 6.42
CA SER A 108 -15.99 -3.54 7.01
C SER A 108 -16.67 -2.67 5.97
N SER A 109 -18.00 -2.59 6.03
CA SER A 109 -18.79 -1.65 5.22
C SER A 109 -19.60 -0.70 6.11
N GLU A 110 -19.20 -0.57 7.38
CA GLU A 110 -19.90 0.29 8.33
C GLU A 110 -19.71 1.78 7.98
N ASP A 111 -20.80 2.54 7.99
CA ASP A 111 -20.77 3.96 7.65
C ASP A 111 -19.79 4.74 8.51
N GLU A 112 -19.70 4.42 9.80
CA GLU A 112 -18.78 5.07 10.72
C GLU A 112 -17.33 4.90 10.29
N ASP A 113 -16.95 3.67 9.91
CA ASP A 113 -15.58 3.39 9.44
C ASP A 113 -15.27 4.12 8.14
N ILE A 114 -16.22 4.14 7.22
CA ILE A 114 -16.10 4.84 5.94
C ILE A 114 -15.90 6.34 6.19
N GLN A 115 -16.73 6.92 7.04
CA GLN A 115 -16.66 8.35 7.34
C GLN A 115 -15.33 8.74 7.99
N LYS A 116 -14.91 7.96 8.97
CA LYS A 116 -13.63 8.20 9.66
C LYS A 116 -12.44 8.10 8.70
N ALA A 117 -12.45 7.09 7.82
CA ALA A 117 -11.36 6.91 6.86
C ALA A 117 -11.24 8.12 5.93
N TYR A 118 -12.33 8.58 5.36
CA TYR A 118 -12.29 9.75 4.48
C TYR A 118 -11.92 11.02 5.23
N THR A 119 -12.43 11.20 6.44
CA THR A 119 -12.08 12.35 7.28
C THR A 119 -10.58 12.40 7.56
N LEU A 120 -9.94 11.23 7.75
CA LEU A 120 -8.51 11.13 8.00
C LEU A 120 -7.67 11.17 6.73
N GLY A 121 -8.28 11.24 5.56
CA GLY A 121 -7.55 11.44 4.31
C GLY A 121 -7.38 10.23 3.42
N ALA A 122 -8.22 9.19 3.55
CA ALA A 122 -8.23 8.09 2.59
C ALA A 122 -8.67 8.60 1.22
N ASN A 123 -8.04 8.11 0.18
CA ASN A 123 -8.39 8.43 -1.20
C ASN A 123 -9.57 7.61 -1.70
N SER A 124 -9.69 6.37 -1.24
CA SER A 124 -10.80 5.47 -1.57
C SER A 124 -11.02 4.48 -0.45
N TYR A 125 -12.23 3.97 -0.36
CA TYR A 125 -12.61 2.96 0.60
C TYR A 125 -13.32 1.84 -0.15
N LEU A 126 -12.74 0.65 -0.14
CA LEU A 126 -13.24 -0.50 -0.87
C LEU A 126 -13.45 -1.67 0.07
N GLN A 127 -14.54 -2.39 -0.13
CA GLN A 127 -14.78 -3.62 0.61
C GLN A 127 -14.03 -4.77 -0.07
N LYS A 128 -13.39 -5.63 0.74
CA LYS A 128 -12.71 -6.81 0.23
C LYS A 128 -13.68 -7.69 -0.56
N PRO A 129 -13.38 -8.04 -1.81
CA PRO A 129 -14.21 -8.96 -2.58
C PRO A 129 -14.24 -10.34 -1.93
N VAL A 130 -15.41 -10.99 -1.95
CA VAL A 130 -15.57 -12.36 -1.44
C VAL A 130 -14.93 -13.36 -2.39
N ALA A 131 -15.07 -13.15 -3.70
CA ALA A 131 -14.55 -14.06 -4.72
C ALA A 131 -13.16 -13.64 -5.19
N PHE A 132 -12.31 -14.63 -5.45
CA PHE A 132 -10.95 -14.37 -5.94
C PHE A 132 -10.94 -13.59 -7.26
N ASN A 133 -11.83 -13.90 -8.20
CA ASN A 133 -11.90 -13.15 -9.46
C ASN A 133 -12.24 -11.68 -9.24
N GLY A 134 -13.05 -11.37 -8.24
CA GLY A 134 -13.32 -9.99 -7.85
C GLY A 134 -12.08 -9.27 -7.35
N LEU A 135 -11.24 -9.95 -6.59
CA LEU A 135 -9.96 -9.39 -6.13
C LEU A 135 -9.00 -9.14 -7.30
N VAL A 136 -8.93 -10.09 -8.26
CA VAL A 136 -8.12 -9.91 -9.47
C VAL A 136 -8.54 -8.66 -10.24
N GLN A 137 -9.84 -8.49 -10.44
CA GLN A 137 -10.40 -7.32 -11.14
C GLN A 137 -10.13 -6.03 -10.36
N LEU A 138 -10.32 -6.06 -9.04
CA LEU A 138 -10.12 -4.89 -8.19
C LEU A 138 -8.67 -4.40 -8.25
N LEU A 139 -7.71 -5.31 -8.08
CA LEU A 139 -6.29 -4.95 -8.14
C LEU A 139 -5.91 -4.45 -9.53
N GLY A 140 -6.47 -5.02 -10.59
CA GLY A 140 -6.27 -4.52 -11.95
C GLY A 140 -6.77 -3.10 -12.13
N MET A 141 -7.93 -2.77 -11.58
CA MET A 141 -8.47 -1.42 -11.62
C MET A 141 -7.62 -0.43 -10.83
N LEU A 142 -7.13 -0.82 -9.66
CA LEU A 142 -6.27 0.03 -8.84
C LEU A 142 -4.93 0.31 -9.54
N ASP A 143 -4.34 -0.71 -10.17
CA ASP A 143 -3.13 -0.55 -10.97
C ASP A 143 -3.38 0.43 -12.12
N LEU A 144 -4.45 0.23 -12.87
CA LEU A 144 -4.77 1.06 -14.03
C LEU A 144 -5.00 2.52 -13.62
N TYR A 145 -5.76 2.76 -12.56
CA TYR A 145 -6.10 4.12 -12.13
C TYR A 145 -4.92 4.80 -11.43
N TRP A 146 -4.40 4.20 -10.35
CA TRP A 146 -3.45 4.87 -9.46
C TRP A 146 -2.01 4.81 -9.95
N LEU A 147 -1.62 3.75 -10.64
CA LEU A 147 -0.22 3.54 -11.01
C LEU A 147 0.06 3.86 -12.47
N ARG A 148 -0.97 3.87 -13.33
CA ARG A 148 -0.77 4.12 -14.77
C ARG A 148 -1.37 5.42 -15.26
N ASN A 149 -2.58 5.78 -14.80
CA ASN A 149 -3.30 6.94 -15.32
C ASN A 149 -3.25 8.14 -14.39
N ASN A 150 -3.25 7.93 -13.07
CA ASN A 150 -3.19 9.04 -12.14
C ASN A 150 -1.82 9.73 -12.18
N LEU A 151 -1.83 11.04 -12.24
CA LEU A 151 -0.60 11.82 -12.17
C LEU A 151 -0.28 12.12 -10.71
N SER A 152 0.84 11.58 -10.24
CA SER A 152 1.30 11.77 -8.87
C SER A 152 1.90 13.15 -8.68
N VAL A 153 1.90 13.61 -7.43
CA VAL A 153 2.62 14.84 -7.09
C VAL A 153 4.11 14.59 -7.31
N PRO A 154 4.81 15.46 -8.07
CA PRO A 154 6.24 15.30 -8.29
C PRO A 154 7.00 15.37 -6.95
N PRO A 155 8.12 14.64 -6.82
CA PRO A 155 8.95 14.76 -5.63
C PRO A 155 9.46 16.19 -5.49
N ALA A 156 9.65 16.63 -4.24
CA ALA A 156 10.20 17.94 -3.97
C ALA A 156 11.60 18.05 -4.60
N PRO A 157 11.98 19.20 -5.18
CA PRO A 157 13.32 19.37 -5.71
C PRO A 157 14.36 19.22 -4.58
N ALA A 158 15.53 18.67 -4.94
CA ALA A 158 16.62 18.56 -3.98
C ALA A 158 17.00 19.96 -3.48
N PRO A 159 17.35 20.08 -2.19
CA PRO A 159 17.81 21.36 -1.68
C PRO A 159 19.06 21.83 -2.44
N ALA A 160 19.14 23.14 -2.65
CA ALA A 160 20.29 23.72 -3.36
C ALA A 160 21.58 23.46 -2.57
N PRO A 161 22.71 23.16 -3.25
CA PRO A 161 23.98 22.97 -2.55
C PRO A 161 24.40 24.28 -1.87
N HIS A 162 24.96 24.14 -0.68
CA HIS A 162 25.47 25.28 0.09
C HIS A 162 26.81 25.76 -0.40
#